data_4436402bfef6cd86e92eef4d71c06e34
#
_entry.id   4436402bfef6cd86e92eef4d71c06e34
#
_cell.length_a   1.000
_cell.length_b   1.000
_cell.length_c   1.000
_cell.angle_alpha   90.00
_cell.angle_beta   90.00
_cell.angle_gamma   90.00
#
_symmetry.space_group_name_H-M   'P 1'
#
loop_
_entity.id
_entity.type
_entity.pdbx_description
1 polymer ?
#
loop_
_entity_poly.entity_id
_entity_poly.type
_entity_poly.pdbx_seq_one_letter_code
_entity_poly.pdbx_strand_id
1 'polypeptide(L)'
;TAFVRLVLRRLPQIPSLARAGGAGDAAERLLRGRILVGATSLAALETAFDASKYGRRSASPIVEATIPSLVDPSLVEGARAGTHVLHAVVQWAPRRLRDGDWRADRAALVEAVVAAFEVISPGFGDLVGASQVVTPADIEAEYGLSGGHVLHVEPGLDAFFFWRPLLGWASHRLPVAGLYLGGPGAHPGGGVTGLPGRNAARAVLADL
;
A
#
# COMPACT_ATOMS: atom_id res chain seq x y z
N THR A 1 -6.76 -2.17 1.65
CA THR A 1 -5.70 -1.14 1.52
C THR A 1 -6.07 -0.13 0.47
N ALA A 2 -5.89 1.17 0.75
CA ALA A 2 -6.01 2.25 -0.23
C ALA A 2 -4.64 2.91 -0.45
N PHE A 3 -4.49 3.58 -1.59
CA PHE A 3 -3.27 4.32 -1.91
C PHE A 3 -3.61 5.80 -2.04
N VAL A 4 -2.78 6.63 -1.41
CA VAL A 4 -2.84 8.09 -1.53
C VAL A 4 -1.50 8.57 -2.06
N ARG A 5 -1.51 9.24 -3.20
CA ARG A 5 -0.34 9.90 -3.76
C ARG A 5 -0.48 11.39 -3.55
N LEU A 6 0.56 12.00 -3.02
CA LEU A 6 0.61 13.45 -2.78
C LEU A 6 1.76 14.05 -3.57
N VAL A 7 1.49 15.13 -4.29
CA VAL A 7 2.53 15.97 -4.87
C VAL A 7 2.90 17.00 -3.81
N LEU A 8 4.13 16.98 -3.37
CA LEU A 8 4.67 17.88 -2.35
C LEU A 8 5.49 19.00 -3.00
N ARG A 9 5.30 20.24 -2.55
CA ARG A 9 6.06 21.40 -3.02
C ARG A 9 7.51 21.43 -2.55
N ARG A 10 7.81 20.68 -1.48
CA ARG A 10 9.16 20.47 -0.91
C ARG A 10 9.11 19.25 0.00
N LEU A 11 10.27 18.76 0.44
CA LEU A 11 10.34 17.66 1.40
C LEU A 11 9.74 18.03 2.77
N PRO A 12 9.07 17.08 3.44
CA PRO A 12 8.60 17.27 4.80
C PRO A 12 9.78 17.37 5.77
N GLN A 13 9.66 18.25 6.73
CA GLN A 13 10.62 18.34 7.83
C GLN A 13 10.07 17.53 9.01
N ILE A 14 10.79 16.48 9.39
CA ILE A 14 10.43 15.63 10.53
C ILE A 14 11.45 15.88 11.65
N PRO A 15 11.09 16.63 12.70
CA PRO A 15 12.04 17.05 13.74
C PRO A 15 12.74 15.90 14.46
N SER A 16 12.07 14.73 14.59
CA SER A 16 12.67 13.54 15.17
C SER A 16 13.82 12.98 14.34
N LEU A 17 13.73 13.04 13.01
CA LEU A 17 14.80 12.58 12.11
C LEU A 17 16.01 13.52 12.18
N ALA A 18 15.78 14.82 12.26
CA ALA A 18 16.86 15.80 12.42
C ALA A 18 17.65 15.57 13.72
N ARG A 19 16.96 15.16 14.80
CA ARG A 19 17.60 14.81 16.07
C ARG A 19 18.37 13.49 16.03
N ALA A 20 17.87 12.50 15.27
CA ALA A 20 18.45 11.17 15.22
C ALA A 20 19.62 11.05 14.24
N GLY A 21 19.60 11.80 13.14
CA GLY A 21 20.55 11.63 12.03
C GLY A 21 21.48 12.82 11.80
N GLY A 22 21.36 13.92 12.56
CA GLY A 22 22.06 15.16 12.27
C GLY A 22 21.33 16.03 11.25
N ALA A 23 21.87 17.23 10.98
CA ALA A 23 21.30 18.17 10.02
C ALA A 23 21.68 17.85 8.57
N GLY A 24 20.87 18.33 7.61
CA GLY A 24 21.17 18.26 6.18
C GLY A 24 20.95 16.86 5.55
N ASP A 25 21.93 16.41 4.79
CA ASP A 25 21.88 15.18 3.97
C ASP A 25 21.49 13.90 4.75
N ALA A 26 21.73 13.88 6.06
CA ALA A 26 21.38 12.71 6.89
C ALA A 26 19.87 12.56 7.06
N ALA A 27 19.13 13.66 7.26
CA ALA A 27 17.67 13.63 7.35
C ALA A 27 17.05 13.23 5.99
N GLU A 28 17.56 13.74 4.88
CA GLU A 28 17.11 13.36 3.55
C GLU A 28 17.35 11.88 3.25
N ARG A 29 18.51 11.33 3.64
CA ARG A 29 18.78 9.89 3.50
C ARG A 29 17.77 9.02 4.25
N LEU A 30 17.32 9.45 5.43
CA LEU A 30 16.27 8.74 6.19
C LEU A 30 14.92 8.80 5.48
N LEU A 31 14.60 9.92 4.79
CA LEU A 31 13.38 10.06 4.00
C LEU A 31 13.34 9.18 2.74
N ARG A 32 14.47 8.64 2.29
CA ARG A 32 14.53 7.64 1.21
C ARG A 32 13.99 6.26 1.66
N GLY A 33 13.88 6.05 2.95
CA GLY A 33 13.30 4.85 3.54
C GLY A 33 11.78 4.88 3.60
N ARG A 34 11.25 3.90 4.30
CA ARG A 34 9.81 3.81 4.58
C ARG A 34 9.49 4.58 5.86
N ILE A 35 8.46 5.39 5.80
CA ILE A 35 7.93 6.19 6.91
C ILE A 35 6.64 5.51 7.38
N LEU A 36 6.59 5.08 8.63
CA LEU A 36 5.38 4.53 9.24
C LEU A 36 4.77 5.58 10.18
N VAL A 37 3.51 5.93 9.91
CA VAL A 37 2.77 6.95 10.67
C VAL A 37 1.52 6.34 11.27
N GLY A 38 1.17 6.76 12.48
CA GLY A 38 -0.04 6.31 13.19
C GLY A 38 0.15 5.03 14.02
N ALA A 39 1.16 4.20 13.75
CA ALA A 39 1.42 2.94 14.45
C ALA A 39 2.20 3.16 15.77
N THR A 40 1.67 3.98 16.67
CA THR A 40 2.35 4.37 17.91
C THR A 40 2.23 3.35 19.05
N SER A 41 1.27 2.43 18.96
CA SER A 41 1.02 1.37 19.93
C SER A 41 0.19 0.23 19.33
N LEU A 42 0.14 -0.92 20.00
CA LEU A 42 -0.77 -2.01 19.61
C LEU A 42 -2.23 -1.57 19.65
N ALA A 43 -2.61 -0.74 20.62
CA ALA A 43 -3.96 -0.19 20.72
C ALA A 43 -4.31 0.71 19.51
N ALA A 44 -3.36 1.48 19.00
CA ALA A 44 -3.56 2.29 17.81
C ALA A 44 -3.78 1.41 16.56
N LEU A 45 -3.01 0.33 16.41
CA LEU A 45 -3.18 -0.66 15.36
C LEU A 45 -4.56 -1.33 15.43
N GLU A 46 -4.96 -1.79 16.61
CA GLU A 46 -6.26 -2.44 16.85
C GLU A 46 -7.42 -1.50 16.53
N THR A 47 -7.36 -0.25 16.99
CA THR A 47 -8.39 0.77 16.73
C THR A 47 -8.54 1.05 15.24
N ALA A 48 -7.42 1.16 14.52
CA ALA A 48 -7.44 1.40 13.08
C ALA A 48 -8.02 0.19 12.32
N PHE A 49 -7.70 -1.03 12.75
CA PHE A 49 -8.23 -2.27 12.17
C PHE A 49 -9.72 -2.45 12.46
N ASP A 50 -10.16 -2.18 13.70
CA ASP A 50 -11.55 -2.32 14.10
C ASP A 50 -12.50 -1.50 13.23
N ALA A 51 -12.12 -0.29 12.83
CA ALA A 51 -12.92 0.51 11.91
C ALA A 51 -13.25 -0.27 10.63
N SER A 52 -12.29 -1.01 10.08
CA SER A 52 -12.47 -1.78 8.84
C SER A 52 -13.42 -2.96 9.01
N LYS A 53 -13.45 -3.60 10.16
CA LYS A 53 -14.39 -4.72 10.47
C LYS A 53 -15.83 -4.28 10.35
N TYR A 54 -16.12 -3.00 10.63
CA TYR A 54 -17.45 -2.43 10.53
C TYR A 54 -17.69 -1.65 9.22
N GLY A 55 -16.83 -1.86 8.23
CA GLY A 55 -16.94 -1.20 6.93
C GLY A 55 -16.68 0.30 6.98
N ARG A 56 -15.87 0.77 7.92
CA ARG A 56 -15.49 2.18 8.05
C ARG A 56 -14.00 2.34 7.80
N ARG A 57 -13.59 3.46 7.21
CA ARG A 57 -12.18 3.84 7.28
C ARG A 57 -11.82 4.33 8.67
N SER A 58 -10.61 4.12 9.09
CA SER A 58 -10.12 4.71 10.32
C SER A 58 -10.05 6.24 10.22
N ALA A 59 -10.47 6.94 11.27
CA ALA A 59 -10.25 8.38 11.40
C ALA A 59 -8.77 8.70 11.67
N SER A 60 -8.06 7.76 12.29
CA SER A 60 -6.60 7.84 12.54
C SER A 60 -5.93 6.66 11.83
N PRO A 61 -5.69 6.77 10.51
CA PRO A 61 -5.21 5.65 9.73
C PRO A 61 -3.75 5.31 10.06
N ILE A 62 -3.42 4.03 9.92
CA ILE A 62 -2.03 3.60 9.84
C ILE A 62 -1.56 3.77 8.40
N VAL A 63 -0.50 4.52 8.22
CA VAL A 63 0.02 4.90 6.90
C VAL A 63 1.47 4.48 6.77
N GLU A 64 1.77 3.68 5.75
CA GLU A 64 3.13 3.45 5.28
C GLU A 64 3.40 4.36 4.09
N ALA A 65 4.43 5.18 4.16
CA ALA A 65 4.74 6.10 3.08
C ALA A 65 6.19 5.98 2.61
N THR A 66 6.38 6.31 1.35
CA THR A 66 7.69 6.48 0.71
C THR A 66 7.70 7.75 -0.12
N ILE A 67 8.89 8.29 -0.39
CA ILE A 67 9.08 9.43 -1.30
C ILE A 67 9.93 8.95 -2.48
N PRO A 68 9.32 8.23 -3.46
CA PRO A 68 10.06 7.59 -4.53
C PRO A 68 10.86 8.57 -5.40
N SER A 69 10.44 9.82 -5.52
CA SER A 69 11.20 10.85 -6.23
C SER A 69 12.57 11.20 -5.62
N LEU A 70 12.87 10.76 -4.40
CA LEU A 70 14.21 10.83 -3.81
C LEU A 70 15.17 9.76 -4.34
N VAL A 71 14.62 8.69 -4.91
CA VAL A 71 15.38 7.58 -5.50
C VAL A 71 15.37 7.67 -7.01
N ASP A 72 14.22 8.03 -7.58
CA ASP A 72 14.02 8.23 -9.01
C ASP A 72 13.50 9.64 -9.30
N PRO A 73 14.39 10.59 -9.57
CA PRO A 73 14.02 11.97 -9.90
C PRO A 73 13.19 12.13 -11.18
N SER A 74 13.19 11.14 -12.07
CA SER A 74 12.40 11.19 -13.31
C SER A 74 10.89 11.28 -13.04
N LEU A 75 10.43 10.82 -11.88
CA LEU A 75 9.03 10.90 -11.45
C LEU A 75 8.51 12.35 -11.30
N VAL A 76 9.41 13.32 -11.25
CA VAL A 76 9.07 14.74 -11.14
C VAL A 76 9.75 15.57 -12.22
N GLU A 77 10.17 14.93 -13.32
CA GLU A 77 10.77 15.60 -14.48
C GLU A 77 9.79 16.63 -15.06
N GLY A 78 10.31 17.84 -15.34
CA GLY A 78 9.49 18.96 -15.82
C GLY A 78 8.64 19.65 -14.74
N ALA A 79 8.61 19.16 -13.51
CA ALA A 79 7.97 19.84 -12.41
C ALA A 79 8.84 20.99 -11.86
N ARG A 80 8.22 21.86 -11.06
CA ARG A 80 8.95 22.93 -10.36
C ARG A 80 10.05 22.34 -9.47
N ALA A 81 11.20 22.99 -9.40
CA ALA A 81 12.30 22.60 -8.52
C ALA A 81 11.83 22.41 -7.06
N GLY A 82 12.27 21.36 -6.42
CA GLY A 82 11.88 20.97 -5.07
C GLY A 82 10.55 20.18 -4.98
N THR A 83 9.89 19.93 -6.12
CA THR A 83 8.69 19.06 -6.13
C THR A 83 9.07 17.63 -5.85
N HIS A 84 8.25 16.95 -5.03
CA HIS A 84 8.39 15.53 -4.71
C HIS A 84 7.06 14.81 -4.81
N VAL A 85 7.09 13.48 -4.96
CA VAL A 85 5.93 12.61 -4.86
C VAL A 85 6.06 11.78 -3.60
N LEU A 86 5.02 11.81 -2.77
CA LEU A 86 4.85 10.90 -1.64
C LEU A 86 3.80 9.87 -2.01
N HIS A 87 4.12 8.60 -1.84
CA HIS A 87 3.22 7.47 -2.00
C HIS A 87 2.89 6.90 -0.64
N ALA A 88 1.63 7.00 -0.24
CA ALA A 88 1.11 6.52 1.02
C ALA A 88 0.22 5.30 0.81
N VAL A 89 0.49 4.24 1.54
CA VAL A 89 -0.32 3.03 1.65
C VAL A 89 -1.12 3.13 2.94
N VAL A 90 -2.43 3.27 2.81
CA VAL A 90 -3.35 3.38 3.95
C VAL A 90 -3.86 1.98 4.27
N GLN A 91 -3.53 1.49 5.45
CA GLN A 91 -3.89 0.15 5.89
C GLN A 91 -5.39 0.04 6.19
N TRP A 92 -5.93 -1.18 6.00
CA TRP A 92 -7.30 -1.57 6.35
C TRP A 92 -8.42 -0.70 5.79
N ALA A 93 -8.20 -0.08 4.63
CA ALA A 93 -9.30 0.56 3.91
C ALA A 93 -10.27 -0.52 3.40
N PRO A 94 -11.56 -0.48 3.78
CA PRO A 94 -12.54 -1.48 3.35
C PRO A 94 -12.86 -1.32 1.86
N ARG A 95 -13.27 -2.41 1.20
CA ARG A 95 -13.72 -2.34 -0.20
C ARG A 95 -14.98 -1.48 -0.37
N ARG A 96 -15.91 -1.63 0.56
CA ARG A 96 -17.15 -0.85 0.61
C ARG A 96 -17.25 -0.14 1.95
N LEU A 97 -17.59 1.12 1.89
CA LEU A 97 -17.96 1.87 3.09
C LEU A 97 -19.38 1.49 3.50
N ARG A 98 -19.59 1.32 4.81
CA ARG A 98 -20.91 1.06 5.38
C ARG A 98 -21.84 2.25 5.18
N ASP A 99 -21.32 3.44 5.42
CA ASP A 99 -22.05 4.70 5.39
C ASP A 99 -21.43 5.58 4.28
N GLY A 100 -22.09 5.69 3.12
CA GLY A 100 -21.60 6.45 1.98
C GLY A 100 -20.83 5.62 0.93
N ASP A 101 -20.04 6.29 0.12
CA ASP A 101 -19.21 5.68 -0.90
C ASP A 101 -17.81 6.31 -0.96
N TRP A 102 -16.89 5.62 -1.61
CA TRP A 102 -15.52 6.09 -1.77
C TRP A 102 -15.40 7.35 -2.63
N ARG A 103 -16.36 7.61 -3.53
CA ARG A 103 -16.31 8.81 -4.37
C ARG A 103 -16.44 10.08 -3.52
N ALA A 104 -17.35 10.05 -2.54
CA ALA A 104 -17.53 11.16 -1.60
C ALA A 104 -16.43 11.21 -0.52
N ASP A 105 -15.90 10.05 -0.11
CA ASP A 105 -14.97 9.94 1.04
C ASP A 105 -13.48 10.11 0.67
N ARG A 106 -13.12 10.25 -0.63
CA ARG A 106 -11.72 10.41 -1.07
C ARG A 106 -11.04 11.62 -0.45
N ALA A 107 -11.71 12.77 -0.43
CA ALA A 107 -11.16 13.99 0.17
C ALA A 107 -10.89 13.80 1.66
N ALA A 108 -11.83 13.21 2.39
CA ALA A 108 -11.69 12.94 3.81
C ALA A 108 -10.58 11.89 4.11
N LEU A 109 -10.30 10.96 3.19
CA LEU A 109 -9.14 10.07 3.31
C LEU A 109 -7.83 10.83 3.16
N VAL A 110 -7.74 11.76 2.20
CA VAL A 110 -6.55 12.62 2.04
C VAL A 110 -6.33 13.47 3.29
N GLU A 111 -7.39 14.10 3.81
CA GLU A 111 -7.33 14.90 5.04
C GLU A 111 -6.84 14.07 6.23
N ALA A 112 -7.31 12.82 6.38
CA ALA A 112 -6.86 11.92 7.45
C ALA A 112 -5.37 11.55 7.31
N VAL A 113 -4.89 11.32 6.07
CA VAL A 113 -3.47 11.09 5.81
C VAL A 113 -2.64 12.31 6.13
N VAL A 114 -3.08 13.50 5.69
CA VAL A 114 -2.41 14.77 5.99
C VAL A 114 -2.35 15.00 7.49
N ALA A 115 -3.47 14.81 8.20
CA ALA A 115 -3.52 14.96 9.65
C ALA A 115 -2.57 13.99 10.38
N ALA A 116 -2.43 12.75 9.89
CA ALA A 116 -1.46 11.82 10.44
C ALA A 116 -0.02 12.31 10.28
N PHE A 117 0.31 12.91 9.12
CA PHE A 117 1.63 13.49 8.88
C PHE A 117 1.87 14.78 9.67
N GLU A 118 0.85 15.60 9.94
CA GLU A 118 0.97 16.80 10.76
C GLU A 118 1.55 16.52 12.16
N VAL A 119 1.25 15.35 12.72
CA VAL A 119 1.78 14.92 14.04
C VAL A 119 3.31 14.80 14.03
N ILE A 120 3.90 14.35 12.93
CA ILE A 120 5.35 14.12 12.83
C ILE A 120 6.09 15.22 12.06
N SER A 121 5.36 15.99 11.24
CA SER A 121 5.88 17.05 10.39
C SER A 121 4.92 18.24 10.42
N PRO A 122 5.01 19.13 11.40
CA PRO A 122 4.15 20.32 11.49
C PRO A 122 4.19 21.16 10.23
N GLY A 123 3.05 21.57 9.72
CA GLY A 123 2.89 22.29 8.45
C GLY A 123 2.95 21.39 7.21
N PHE A 124 2.75 20.08 7.38
CA PHE A 124 2.74 19.14 6.26
C PHE A 124 1.63 19.44 5.24
N GLY A 125 0.46 19.88 5.70
CA GLY A 125 -0.67 20.23 4.82
C GLY A 125 -0.32 21.33 3.81
N ASP A 126 0.48 22.31 4.20
CA ASP A 126 0.92 23.41 3.33
C ASP A 126 1.83 22.93 2.19
N LEU A 127 2.44 21.77 2.34
CA LEU A 127 3.30 21.16 1.33
C LEU A 127 2.51 20.51 0.20
N VAL A 128 1.27 20.11 0.46
CA VAL A 128 0.46 19.35 -0.49
C VAL A 128 -0.03 20.26 -1.62
N GLY A 129 0.39 19.98 -2.84
CA GLY A 129 -0.02 20.70 -4.05
C GLY A 129 -1.16 20.00 -4.80
N ALA A 130 -1.13 18.67 -4.84
CA ALA A 130 -2.16 17.84 -5.46
C ALA A 130 -2.21 16.47 -4.78
N SER A 131 -3.34 15.78 -4.96
CA SER A 131 -3.53 14.45 -4.41
C SER A 131 -4.25 13.53 -5.40
N GLN A 132 -3.97 12.24 -5.33
CA GLN A 132 -4.68 11.18 -6.02
C GLN A 132 -4.98 10.06 -5.03
N VAL A 133 -6.19 9.53 -5.08
CA VAL A 133 -6.61 8.40 -4.25
C VAL A 133 -6.99 7.23 -5.14
N VAL A 134 -6.43 6.06 -4.84
CA VAL A 134 -6.82 4.78 -5.44
C VAL A 134 -7.39 3.91 -4.31
N THR A 135 -8.67 3.64 -4.38
CA THR A 135 -9.40 2.86 -3.36
C THR A 135 -9.40 1.38 -3.71
N PRO A 136 -9.75 0.48 -2.76
CA PRO A 136 -9.94 -0.93 -3.10
C PRO A 136 -11.01 -1.16 -4.16
N ALA A 137 -12.04 -0.32 -4.22
CA ALA A 137 -13.06 -0.40 -5.25
C ALA A 137 -12.52 -0.03 -6.65
N ASP A 138 -11.60 0.94 -6.74
CA ASP A 138 -10.93 1.29 -8.00
C ASP A 138 -10.03 0.15 -8.47
N ILE A 139 -9.26 -0.44 -7.55
CA ILE A 139 -8.38 -1.58 -7.87
C ILE A 139 -9.18 -2.76 -8.41
N GLU A 140 -10.33 -3.06 -7.81
CA GLU A 140 -11.21 -4.11 -8.30
C GLU A 140 -11.77 -3.77 -9.67
N ALA A 141 -12.24 -2.54 -9.88
CA ALA A 141 -12.85 -2.12 -11.14
C ALA A 141 -11.83 -2.05 -12.29
N GLU A 142 -10.61 -1.57 -12.02
CA GLU A 142 -9.58 -1.34 -13.03
C GLU A 142 -8.78 -2.61 -13.35
N TYR A 143 -8.42 -3.39 -12.33
CA TYR A 143 -7.52 -4.55 -12.47
C TYR A 143 -8.22 -5.90 -12.30
N GLY A 144 -9.52 -5.95 -12.02
CA GLY A 144 -10.26 -7.19 -11.78
C GLY A 144 -9.85 -7.94 -10.51
N LEU A 145 -9.15 -7.29 -9.58
CA LEU A 145 -8.70 -7.91 -8.33
C LEU A 145 -9.84 -7.94 -7.33
N SER A 146 -10.38 -9.12 -7.06
CA SER A 146 -11.51 -9.30 -6.14
C SER A 146 -11.27 -8.61 -4.78
N GLY A 147 -12.20 -7.76 -4.37
CA GLY A 147 -12.10 -6.97 -3.16
C GLY A 147 -11.02 -5.88 -3.18
N GLY A 148 -10.38 -5.65 -4.32
CA GLY A 148 -9.25 -4.73 -4.44
C GLY A 148 -8.02 -5.17 -3.65
N HIS A 149 -7.85 -6.50 -3.44
CA HIS A 149 -6.75 -7.02 -2.66
C HIS A 149 -5.50 -7.20 -3.51
N VAL A 150 -4.46 -6.42 -3.23
CA VAL A 150 -3.21 -6.36 -4.01
C VAL A 150 -2.41 -7.67 -4.05
N LEU A 151 -2.69 -8.61 -3.15
CA LEU A 151 -2.12 -9.96 -3.16
C LEU A 151 -3.02 -10.98 -3.88
N HIS A 152 -4.02 -10.54 -4.62
CA HIS A 152 -5.04 -11.26 -5.39
C HIS A 152 -6.06 -12.02 -4.54
N VAL A 153 -5.69 -12.54 -3.38
CA VAL A 153 -6.55 -13.16 -2.38
C VAL A 153 -6.06 -12.74 -1.01
N GLU A 154 -6.98 -12.42 -0.10
CA GLU A 154 -6.64 -12.17 1.29
C GLU A 154 -5.88 -13.37 1.87
N PRO A 155 -4.76 -13.16 2.58
CA PRO A 155 -4.00 -14.25 3.21
C PRO A 155 -4.69 -14.74 4.50
N GLY A 156 -5.96 -15.16 4.37
CA GLY A 156 -6.68 -15.84 5.41
C GLY A 156 -6.12 -17.25 5.62
N LEU A 157 -6.46 -17.90 6.74
CA LEU A 157 -5.96 -19.24 7.08
C LEU A 157 -6.35 -20.30 6.04
N ASP A 158 -7.45 -20.08 5.34
CA ASP A 158 -8.00 -20.93 4.27
C ASP A 158 -7.36 -20.72 2.91
N ALA A 159 -6.63 -19.61 2.73
CA ALA A 159 -5.97 -19.22 1.48
C ALA A 159 -4.53 -18.78 1.71
N PHE A 160 -3.85 -19.34 2.70
CA PHE A 160 -2.47 -19.01 3.05
C PHE A 160 -1.54 -20.16 2.72
N PHE A 161 -0.36 -19.83 2.23
CA PHE A 161 0.74 -20.73 1.93
C PHE A 161 0.34 -21.89 0.99
N PHE A 162 0.39 -23.17 1.44
CA PHE A 162 0.07 -24.32 0.60
C PHE A 162 -1.44 -24.59 0.44
N TRP A 163 -2.30 -23.83 1.10
CA TRP A 163 -3.74 -23.81 0.81
C TRP A 163 -4.12 -22.83 -0.31
N ARG A 164 -3.15 -22.12 -0.84
CA ARG A 164 -3.35 -21.14 -1.91
C ARG A 164 -3.18 -21.78 -3.29
N PRO A 165 -4.06 -21.53 -4.27
CA PRO A 165 -5.28 -20.71 -4.22
C PRO A 165 -6.44 -21.37 -3.47
N LEU A 166 -6.48 -22.67 -3.42
CA LEU A 166 -7.45 -23.54 -2.73
C LEU A 166 -6.73 -24.79 -2.21
N LEU A 167 -7.29 -25.44 -1.20
CA LEU A 167 -6.77 -26.68 -0.67
C LEU A 167 -6.63 -27.73 -1.79
N GLY A 168 -5.45 -28.36 -1.88
CA GLY A 168 -5.12 -29.34 -2.91
C GLY A 168 -4.61 -28.79 -4.24
N TRP A 169 -4.59 -27.45 -4.44
CA TRP A 169 -4.22 -26.83 -5.71
C TRP A 169 -2.88 -26.08 -5.68
N ALA A 170 -2.07 -26.30 -4.66
CA ALA A 170 -0.77 -25.68 -4.53
C ALA A 170 0.28 -26.17 -5.54
N SER A 171 -0.06 -27.21 -6.32
CA SER A 171 0.83 -27.80 -7.34
C SER A 171 0.94 -26.98 -8.63
N HIS A 172 0.28 -25.83 -8.70
CA HIS A 172 0.23 -24.93 -9.85
C HIS A 172 -0.54 -25.46 -11.08
N ARG A 173 -0.95 -26.72 -11.10
CA ARG A 173 -1.75 -27.33 -12.18
C ARG A 173 -3.23 -27.09 -11.94
N LEU A 174 -3.93 -26.63 -12.96
CA LEU A 174 -5.39 -26.45 -12.93
C LEU A 174 -6.10 -27.69 -13.54
N PRO A 175 -7.42 -27.86 -13.33
CA PRO A 175 -8.15 -29.01 -13.87
C PRO A 175 -8.19 -29.12 -15.39
N VAL A 176 -7.89 -28.02 -16.08
CA VAL A 176 -7.77 -27.99 -17.53
C VAL A 176 -6.35 -28.39 -17.91
N ALA A 177 -6.21 -29.44 -18.72
CA ALA A 177 -4.91 -29.92 -19.17
C ALA A 177 -4.11 -28.81 -19.88
N GLY A 178 -2.85 -28.67 -19.50
CA GLY A 178 -1.97 -27.64 -20.04
C GLY A 178 -2.19 -26.23 -19.45
N LEU A 179 -3.10 -26.05 -18.49
CA LEU A 179 -3.34 -24.78 -17.83
C LEU A 179 -2.68 -24.75 -16.44
N TYR A 180 -1.85 -23.73 -16.21
CA TYR A 180 -1.07 -23.57 -14.99
C TYR A 180 -1.32 -22.21 -14.35
N LEU A 181 -1.25 -22.14 -13.03
CA LEU A 181 -1.41 -20.92 -12.27
C LEU A 181 -0.07 -20.45 -11.70
N GLY A 182 0.37 -19.27 -12.14
CA GLY A 182 1.49 -18.51 -11.56
C GLY A 182 1.02 -17.20 -10.92
N GLY A 183 1.97 -16.43 -10.42
CA GLY A 183 1.67 -15.12 -9.84
C GLY A 183 1.20 -15.18 -8.37
N PRO A 184 0.83 -14.03 -7.76
CA PRO A 184 0.61 -13.91 -6.33
C PRO A 184 -0.63 -14.66 -5.83
N GLY A 185 -1.55 -15.03 -6.71
CA GLY A 185 -2.69 -15.89 -6.38
C GLY A 185 -2.33 -17.36 -6.14
N ALA A 186 -1.16 -17.83 -6.59
CA ALA A 186 -0.68 -19.20 -6.43
C ALA A 186 0.23 -19.36 -5.20
N HIS A 187 0.47 -20.62 -4.80
CA HIS A 187 1.46 -20.95 -3.77
C HIS A 187 2.87 -20.46 -4.14
N PRO A 188 3.68 -19.91 -3.22
CA PRO A 188 3.42 -19.64 -1.81
C PRO A 188 2.74 -18.29 -1.54
N GLY A 189 2.34 -17.56 -2.54
CA GLY A 189 1.71 -16.25 -2.42
C GLY A 189 2.57 -15.10 -2.93
N GLY A 190 2.08 -13.88 -2.76
CA GLY A 190 2.73 -12.66 -3.19
C GLY A 190 3.97 -12.27 -2.37
N GLY A 191 4.48 -11.04 -2.60
CA GLY A 191 5.67 -10.49 -1.94
C GLY A 191 6.83 -10.21 -2.88
N VAL A 192 6.55 -10.19 -4.20
CA VAL A 192 7.54 -9.89 -5.27
C VAL A 192 8.75 -10.84 -5.25
N THR A 193 8.55 -12.07 -4.77
CA THR A 193 9.61 -13.09 -4.63
C THR A 193 9.93 -13.82 -5.93
N GLY A 194 9.03 -13.76 -6.93
CA GLY A 194 9.08 -14.59 -8.14
C GLY A 194 8.78 -16.08 -7.91
N LEU A 195 8.61 -16.53 -6.67
CA LEU A 195 8.45 -17.94 -6.33
C LEU A 195 7.22 -18.61 -6.99
N PRO A 196 6.02 -17.99 -7.01
CA PRO A 196 4.88 -18.62 -7.67
C PRO A 196 5.12 -18.85 -9.17
N GLY A 197 5.71 -17.88 -9.86
CA GLY A 197 6.06 -18.02 -11.29
C GLY A 197 7.11 -19.08 -11.54
N ARG A 198 8.17 -19.13 -10.72
CA ARG A 198 9.22 -20.16 -10.77
C ARG A 198 8.63 -21.56 -10.57
N ASN A 199 7.74 -21.73 -9.58
CA ASN A 199 7.12 -23.02 -9.29
C ASN A 199 6.18 -23.46 -10.43
N ALA A 200 5.40 -22.53 -10.98
CA ALA A 200 4.56 -22.80 -12.14
C ALA A 200 5.40 -23.24 -13.37
N ALA A 201 6.49 -22.53 -13.65
CA ALA A 201 7.40 -22.91 -14.74
C ALA A 201 7.99 -24.31 -14.57
N ARG A 202 8.37 -24.68 -13.33
CA ARG A 202 8.83 -26.05 -13.02
C ARG A 202 7.74 -27.10 -13.24
N ALA A 203 6.49 -26.77 -12.90
CA ALA A 203 5.37 -27.68 -13.15
C ALA A 203 5.16 -27.89 -14.65
N VAL A 204 5.21 -26.81 -15.46
CA VAL A 204 5.13 -26.89 -16.93
C VAL A 204 6.25 -27.77 -17.48
N LEU A 205 7.51 -27.51 -17.11
CA LEU A 205 8.65 -28.27 -17.62
C LEU A 205 8.66 -29.75 -17.21
N ALA A 206 8.01 -30.09 -16.11
CA ALA A 206 7.87 -31.48 -15.67
C ALA A 206 6.79 -32.27 -16.44
N ASP A 207 5.90 -31.56 -17.10
CA ASP A 207 4.77 -32.12 -17.86
C ASP A 207 5.03 -32.15 -19.38
N LEU A 208 6.15 -31.57 -19.85
CA LEU A 208 6.65 -31.62 -21.23
C LEU A 208 7.51 -32.86 -21.45
#